data_ffef7c3d96278461411ca2a79c7a0499
#
_entry.id   ffef7c3d96278461411ca2a79c7a0499
#
_cell.length_a   1.000
_cell.length_b   1.000
_cell.length_c   1.000
_cell.angle_alpha   90.00
_cell.angle_beta   90.00
_cell.angle_gamma   90.00
#
_symmetry.space_group_name_H-M   'P 1'
#
loop_
_entity.id
_entity.type
_entity.pdbx_description
1 polymer ?
#
loop_
_entity_poly.entity_id
_entity_poly.type
_entity_poly.pdbx_seq_one_letter_code
_entity_poly.pdbx_strand_id
1 'polypeptide(L)'
;MVMPALESVRLGKTRNEAAACLTATVLIAPADTYFLKLSVAVGDVVRLLDDGGKEIFLGSVHELDRDPEAVTLTAYDRGVYLTRNELYGVYAGTGRQIAGKIAGELGVPLEDDGLYRTIVTGPGESAFSILRRAVGEGREIAVRDGALTVTKGGGGAVPLSPERVLEVFGRASMGNMVNRAVVTGRNGRILAAAQNTGDITACGRFQRVIGKSGDPQAQAKAALRRRSLSARVTVLGDLSLRCGGRVEAHRPQWGLEGVYDITAHEHRWEKGVFTTSLSLEGVEG
;
A
#
# COMPACT_ATOMS: atom_id res chain seq x y z
N MET A 1 -27.61 0.31 -24.95
CA MET A 1 -27.05 -0.57 -23.92
C MET A 1 -27.50 -0.02 -22.57
N VAL A 2 -28.39 -0.72 -21.85
CA VAL A 2 -28.85 -0.26 -20.53
C VAL A 2 -27.73 -0.59 -19.55
N MET A 3 -27.09 0.42 -18.98
CA MET A 3 -26.12 0.19 -17.91
C MET A 3 -26.90 -0.32 -16.67
N PRO A 4 -26.39 -1.31 -15.95
CA PRO A 4 -26.94 -1.65 -14.65
C PRO A 4 -26.92 -0.41 -13.76
N ALA A 5 -27.91 -0.25 -12.89
CA ALA A 5 -27.98 0.88 -11.96
C ALA A 5 -26.87 0.74 -10.91
N LEU A 6 -25.69 1.21 -11.25
CA LEU A 6 -24.52 1.20 -10.39
C LEU A 6 -24.70 2.26 -9.30
N GLU A 7 -24.86 1.83 -8.07
CA GLU A 7 -25.04 2.72 -6.93
C GLU A 7 -23.72 3.29 -6.42
N SER A 8 -22.73 2.39 -6.27
CA SER A 8 -21.41 2.81 -5.81
C SER A 8 -20.31 1.88 -6.33
N VAL A 9 -19.12 2.44 -6.50
CA VAL A 9 -17.88 1.69 -6.77
C VAL A 9 -16.80 2.23 -5.84
N ARG A 10 -16.05 1.32 -5.23
CA ARG A 10 -14.85 1.62 -4.45
C ARG A 10 -13.70 0.78 -4.96
N LEU A 11 -12.59 1.42 -5.27
CA LEU A 11 -11.35 0.76 -5.65
C LEU A 11 -10.25 1.23 -4.71
N GLY A 12 -9.73 0.32 -3.90
CA GLY A 12 -8.74 0.65 -2.89
C GLY A 12 -7.54 -0.29 -2.88
N LYS A 13 -6.43 0.22 -2.34
CA LYS A 13 -5.23 -0.57 -2.06
C LYS A 13 -4.45 0.04 -0.91
N THR A 14 -3.87 -0.82 -0.07
CA THR A 14 -2.92 -0.43 0.97
C THR A 14 -1.52 -0.94 0.66
N ARG A 15 -0.47 -0.27 1.18
CA ARG A 15 0.93 -0.70 1.03
C ARG A 15 1.19 -2.09 1.63
N ASN A 16 0.39 -2.48 2.61
CA ASN A 16 0.56 -3.74 3.33
C ASN A 16 -0.20 -4.91 2.69
N GLU A 17 -0.90 -4.67 1.59
CA GLU A 17 -1.63 -5.66 0.82
C GLU A 17 -1.06 -5.78 -0.58
N ALA A 18 -0.99 -7.00 -1.11
CA ALA A 18 -0.56 -7.22 -2.48
C ALA A 18 -1.64 -6.85 -3.48
N ALA A 19 -2.91 -7.16 -3.15
CA ALA A 19 -4.05 -6.99 -4.02
C ALA A 19 -4.69 -5.60 -3.90
N ALA A 20 -5.18 -5.07 -5.01
CA ALA A 20 -6.21 -4.06 -5.02
C ALA A 20 -7.58 -4.72 -4.85
N CYS A 21 -8.47 -4.06 -4.12
CA CYS A 21 -9.84 -4.50 -3.87
C CYS A 21 -10.82 -3.56 -4.56
N LEU A 22 -11.73 -4.13 -5.34
CA LEU A 22 -12.87 -3.46 -5.93
C LEU A 22 -14.15 -3.92 -5.24
N THR A 23 -14.93 -3.00 -4.71
CA THR A 23 -16.28 -3.26 -4.22
C THR A 23 -17.26 -2.46 -5.07
N ALA A 24 -18.28 -3.10 -5.60
CA ALA A 24 -19.33 -2.43 -6.38
C ALA A 24 -20.71 -2.87 -5.93
N THR A 25 -21.59 -1.90 -5.71
CA THR A 25 -22.99 -2.13 -5.38
C THR A 25 -23.85 -1.80 -6.61
N VAL A 26 -24.63 -2.78 -7.05
CA VAL A 26 -25.51 -2.68 -8.21
C VAL A 26 -26.93 -2.87 -7.75
N LEU A 27 -27.80 -1.90 -8.04
CA LEU A 27 -29.22 -2.00 -7.75
C LEU A 27 -29.86 -3.06 -8.65
N ILE A 28 -30.76 -3.83 -8.09
CA ILE A 28 -31.56 -4.82 -8.79
C ILE A 28 -33.04 -4.56 -8.52
N ALA A 29 -33.88 -4.86 -9.51
CA ALA A 29 -35.32 -4.79 -9.36
C ALA A 29 -35.92 -6.12 -9.85
N PRO A 30 -35.93 -7.17 -9.01
CA PRO A 30 -36.35 -8.51 -9.45
C PRO A 30 -37.80 -8.58 -9.93
N ALA A 31 -38.67 -7.71 -9.42
CA ALA A 31 -40.06 -7.60 -9.80
C ALA A 31 -40.32 -6.85 -11.12
N ASP A 32 -39.29 -6.06 -11.58
CA ASP A 32 -39.41 -5.32 -12.83
C ASP A 32 -38.82 -6.14 -13.98
N THR A 33 -39.70 -6.52 -14.94
CA THR A 33 -39.30 -7.31 -16.11
C THR A 33 -38.45 -6.51 -17.10
N TYR A 34 -38.47 -5.19 -17.04
CA TYR A 34 -37.68 -4.29 -17.89
C TYR A 34 -36.31 -3.89 -17.27
N PHE A 35 -36.12 -4.16 -15.99
CA PHE A 35 -34.87 -3.89 -15.33
C PHE A 35 -33.80 -4.91 -15.74
N LEU A 36 -32.58 -4.43 -16.00
CA LEU A 36 -31.47 -5.30 -16.39
C LEU A 36 -31.18 -6.33 -15.30
N LYS A 37 -31.28 -7.60 -15.64
CA LYS A 37 -30.92 -8.69 -14.73
C LYS A 37 -29.41 -8.86 -14.71
N LEU A 38 -28.79 -8.53 -13.60
CA LEU A 38 -27.37 -8.79 -13.38
C LEU A 38 -27.14 -10.29 -13.15
N SER A 39 -26.43 -10.92 -14.08
CA SER A 39 -25.93 -12.28 -13.89
C SER A 39 -24.44 -12.20 -13.54
N VAL A 40 -24.10 -12.43 -12.29
CA VAL A 40 -22.72 -12.45 -11.79
C VAL A 40 -22.58 -13.57 -10.78
N ALA A 41 -21.44 -14.28 -10.86
CA ALA A 41 -21.06 -15.37 -9.97
C ALA A 41 -19.65 -15.14 -9.37
N VAL A 42 -19.38 -15.81 -8.25
CA VAL A 42 -18.02 -15.88 -7.69
C VAL A 42 -17.12 -16.57 -8.73
N GLY A 43 -15.95 -15.98 -8.98
CA GLY A 43 -15.01 -16.41 -10.01
C GLY A 43 -15.11 -15.63 -11.33
N ASP A 44 -16.20 -14.90 -11.57
CA ASP A 44 -16.35 -14.09 -12.78
C ASP A 44 -15.29 -12.97 -12.84
N VAL A 45 -14.89 -12.64 -14.06
CA VAL A 45 -13.92 -11.54 -14.30
C VAL A 45 -14.64 -10.21 -14.30
N VAL A 46 -14.10 -9.27 -13.53
CA VAL A 46 -14.57 -7.87 -13.45
C VAL A 46 -13.50 -6.93 -13.99
N ARG A 47 -13.95 -5.99 -14.82
CA ARG A 47 -13.13 -4.88 -15.32
C ARG A 47 -13.77 -3.56 -14.93
N LEU A 48 -12.96 -2.64 -14.43
CA LEU A 48 -13.33 -1.23 -14.29
C LEU A 48 -12.57 -0.45 -15.35
N LEU A 49 -13.30 0.30 -16.18
CA LEU A 49 -12.76 1.13 -17.25
C LEU A 49 -13.03 2.59 -16.93
N ASP A 50 -12.13 3.50 -17.34
CA ASP A 50 -12.42 4.92 -17.34
C ASP A 50 -13.32 5.32 -18.54
N ASP A 51 -13.71 6.59 -18.60
CA ASP A 51 -14.58 7.12 -19.68
C ASP A 51 -13.92 7.01 -21.06
N GLY A 52 -12.60 6.93 -21.12
CA GLY A 52 -11.82 6.69 -22.35
C GLY A 52 -11.68 5.22 -22.72
N GLY A 53 -12.23 4.29 -21.92
CA GLY A 53 -12.14 2.85 -22.13
C GLY A 53 -10.82 2.24 -21.67
N LYS A 54 -9.97 3.00 -20.98
CA LYS A 54 -8.74 2.49 -20.39
C LYS A 54 -9.05 1.66 -19.14
N GLU A 55 -8.43 0.50 -19.04
CA GLU A 55 -8.58 -0.37 -17.87
C GLU A 55 -7.94 0.24 -16.63
N ILE A 56 -8.74 0.42 -15.57
CA ILE A 56 -8.32 0.90 -14.25
C ILE A 56 -8.09 -0.28 -13.32
N PHE A 57 -8.92 -1.34 -13.44
CA PHE A 57 -8.87 -2.53 -12.61
C PHE A 57 -9.30 -3.75 -13.43
N LEU A 58 -8.59 -4.85 -13.20
CA LEU A 58 -8.93 -6.18 -13.70
C LEU A 58 -8.79 -7.18 -12.55
N GLY A 59 -9.84 -7.89 -12.22
CA GLY A 59 -9.84 -8.85 -11.14
C GLY A 59 -10.92 -9.91 -11.30
N SER A 60 -11.07 -10.74 -10.28
CA SER A 60 -12.14 -11.73 -10.19
C SER A 60 -12.99 -11.51 -8.95
N VAL A 61 -14.29 -11.82 -9.08
CA VAL A 61 -15.25 -11.77 -7.98
C VAL A 61 -14.91 -12.85 -6.97
N HIS A 62 -14.73 -12.46 -5.70
CA HIS A 62 -14.47 -13.38 -4.59
C HIS A 62 -15.65 -13.51 -3.65
N GLU A 63 -16.45 -12.45 -3.52
CA GLU A 63 -17.59 -12.41 -2.62
C GLU A 63 -18.78 -11.74 -3.32
N LEU A 64 -19.97 -12.22 -3.02
CA LEU A 64 -21.24 -11.69 -3.50
C LEU A 64 -22.24 -11.66 -2.35
N ASP A 65 -22.61 -10.47 -1.94
CA ASP A 65 -23.70 -10.23 -1.01
C ASP A 65 -24.95 -9.84 -1.81
N ARG A 66 -26.06 -10.51 -1.53
CA ARG A 66 -27.32 -10.28 -2.22
C ARG A 66 -28.39 -9.91 -1.20
N ASP A 67 -28.99 -8.77 -1.42
CA ASP A 67 -30.21 -8.37 -0.73
C ASP A 67 -31.36 -8.23 -1.75
N PRO A 68 -32.61 -7.95 -1.31
CA PRO A 68 -33.75 -7.83 -2.22
C PRO A 68 -33.63 -6.70 -3.26
N GLU A 69 -32.82 -5.68 -3.01
CA GLU A 69 -32.75 -4.46 -3.81
C GLU A 69 -31.37 -4.25 -4.46
N ALA A 70 -30.33 -4.94 -3.98
CA ALA A 70 -28.98 -4.75 -4.46
C ALA A 70 -28.15 -6.05 -4.48
N VAL A 71 -27.09 -6.02 -5.27
CA VAL A 71 -26.00 -6.99 -5.23
C VAL A 71 -24.70 -6.22 -5.01
N THR A 72 -24.01 -6.56 -3.93
CA THR A 72 -22.66 -6.04 -3.68
C THR A 72 -21.65 -7.11 -4.02
N LEU A 73 -20.75 -6.80 -4.93
CA LEU A 73 -19.64 -7.67 -5.30
C LEU A 73 -18.33 -7.14 -4.73
N THR A 74 -17.47 -8.06 -4.26
CA THR A 74 -16.10 -7.79 -3.89
C THR A 74 -15.16 -8.58 -4.79
N ALA A 75 -14.28 -7.87 -5.49
CA ALA A 75 -13.33 -8.45 -6.42
C ALA A 75 -11.89 -8.04 -6.07
N TYR A 76 -10.95 -8.93 -6.33
CA TYR A 76 -9.52 -8.69 -6.13
C TYR A 76 -8.76 -8.87 -7.43
N ASP A 77 -7.71 -8.09 -7.61
CA ASP A 77 -6.74 -8.32 -8.68
C ASP A 77 -5.87 -9.56 -8.40
N ARG A 78 -4.98 -9.89 -9.35
CA ARG A 78 -4.09 -11.07 -9.21
C ARG A 78 -3.14 -11.01 -8.02
N GLY A 79 -2.98 -9.86 -7.36
CA GLY A 79 -2.22 -9.72 -6.13
C GLY A 79 -2.76 -10.61 -5.00
N VAL A 80 -4.03 -10.98 -5.04
CA VAL A 80 -4.65 -11.89 -4.05
C VAL A 80 -3.95 -13.25 -4.00
N TYR A 81 -3.42 -13.74 -5.11
CA TYR A 81 -2.70 -15.01 -5.13
C TYR A 81 -1.40 -14.98 -4.33
N LEU A 82 -0.78 -13.80 -4.19
CA LEU A 82 0.42 -13.64 -3.37
C LEU A 82 0.11 -13.72 -1.88
N THR A 83 -1.10 -13.33 -1.46
CA THR A 83 -1.51 -13.37 -0.05
C THR A 83 -2.15 -14.70 0.34
N ARG A 84 -2.79 -15.39 -0.61
CA ARG A 84 -3.52 -16.63 -0.37
C ARG A 84 -2.68 -17.89 -0.58
N ASN A 85 -1.51 -17.78 -1.24
CA ASN A 85 -0.63 -18.92 -1.43
C ASN A 85 0.50 -18.90 -0.39
N GLU A 86 0.56 -19.94 0.41
CA GLU A 86 1.66 -20.24 1.31
C GLU A 86 2.76 -20.98 0.53
N LEU A 87 4.00 -20.58 0.76
CA LEU A 87 5.14 -21.17 0.11
C LEU A 87 6.07 -21.79 1.14
N TYR A 88 6.66 -22.93 0.77
CA TYR A 88 7.60 -23.67 1.59
C TYR A 88 8.91 -23.88 0.85
N GLY A 89 10.03 -23.55 1.49
CA GLY A 89 11.36 -23.78 0.89
C GLY A 89 12.42 -22.77 1.31
N VAL A 90 13.53 -22.81 0.57
CA VAL A 90 14.63 -21.86 0.70
C VAL A 90 14.76 -21.07 -0.59
N TYR A 91 14.71 -19.76 -0.49
CA TYR A 91 14.87 -18.82 -1.60
C TYR A 91 16.18 -18.08 -1.44
N ALA A 92 17.11 -18.29 -2.36
CA ALA A 92 18.41 -17.65 -2.37
C ALA A 92 18.63 -16.91 -3.69
N GLY A 93 19.20 -15.73 -3.62
CA GLY A 93 19.49 -14.87 -4.76
C GLY A 93 19.31 -13.39 -4.45
N THR A 94 19.38 -12.55 -5.48
CA THR A 94 18.99 -11.13 -5.37
C THR A 94 17.48 -11.01 -5.19
N GLY A 95 17.00 -9.84 -4.73
CA GLY A 95 15.57 -9.57 -4.57
C GLY A 95 14.78 -9.86 -5.85
N ARG A 96 15.33 -9.51 -7.02
CA ARG A 96 14.75 -9.79 -8.34
C ARG A 96 14.66 -11.28 -8.65
N GLN A 97 15.72 -12.02 -8.36
CA GLN A 97 15.73 -13.47 -8.62
C GLN A 97 14.73 -14.21 -7.73
N ILE A 98 14.63 -13.83 -6.46
CA ILE A 98 13.68 -14.42 -5.53
C ILE A 98 12.24 -14.05 -5.95
N ALA A 99 12.00 -12.78 -6.27
CA ALA A 99 10.70 -12.34 -6.75
C ALA A 99 10.29 -13.04 -8.07
N GLY A 100 11.23 -13.24 -9.00
CA GLY A 100 10.99 -13.99 -10.22
C GLY A 100 10.60 -15.44 -9.99
N LYS A 101 11.22 -16.13 -9.01
CA LYS A 101 10.85 -17.49 -8.62
C LYS A 101 9.45 -17.57 -8.01
N ILE A 102 9.10 -16.60 -7.17
CA ILE A 102 7.80 -16.56 -6.47
C ILE A 102 6.67 -16.16 -7.42
N ALA A 103 6.92 -15.15 -8.23
CA ALA A 103 5.91 -14.61 -9.14
C ALA A 103 5.68 -15.49 -10.38
N GLY A 104 6.64 -16.35 -10.74
CA GLY A 104 6.52 -17.25 -11.88
C GLY A 104 6.11 -16.50 -13.15
N GLU A 105 4.97 -16.87 -13.74
CA GLU A 105 4.46 -16.35 -15.01
C GLU A 105 3.95 -14.88 -14.96
N LEU A 106 3.81 -14.29 -13.75
CA LEU A 106 3.27 -12.95 -13.62
C LEU A 106 4.24 -11.85 -14.08
N GLY A 107 5.51 -12.20 -14.32
CA GLY A 107 6.55 -11.25 -14.70
C GLY A 107 6.89 -10.29 -13.55
N VAL A 108 8.16 -9.92 -13.41
CA VAL A 108 8.60 -9.02 -12.34
C VAL A 108 9.54 -7.97 -12.92
N PRO A 109 9.06 -6.82 -13.36
CA PRO A 109 9.92 -5.66 -13.53
C PRO A 109 10.34 -5.18 -12.12
N LEU A 110 11.56 -5.50 -11.69
CA LEU A 110 12.14 -5.14 -10.41
C LEU A 110 13.49 -4.47 -10.66
N GLU A 111 13.68 -3.30 -10.08
CA GLU A 111 15.02 -2.75 -9.91
C GLU A 111 15.79 -3.65 -8.91
N ASP A 112 16.89 -4.23 -9.37
CA ASP A 112 17.75 -5.06 -8.55
C ASP A 112 18.67 -4.16 -7.71
N ASP A 113 18.70 -4.38 -6.38
CA ASP A 113 19.62 -3.71 -5.48
C ASP A 113 20.99 -4.40 -5.39
N GLY A 114 21.18 -5.49 -6.17
CA GLY A 114 22.40 -6.28 -6.20
C GLY A 114 22.70 -7.04 -4.91
N LEU A 115 21.88 -6.94 -3.88
CA LEU A 115 22.09 -7.61 -2.60
C LEU A 115 21.61 -9.05 -2.67
N TYR A 116 22.54 -9.98 -2.45
CA TYR A 116 22.21 -11.40 -2.34
C TYR A 116 21.61 -11.69 -0.95
N ARG A 117 20.49 -12.43 -0.94
CA ARG A 117 19.80 -12.83 0.28
C ARG A 117 19.46 -14.31 0.25
N THR A 118 19.40 -14.91 1.43
CA THR A 118 18.83 -16.24 1.63
C THR A 118 17.64 -16.10 2.56
N ILE A 119 16.47 -16.55 2.10
CA ILE A 119 15.22 -16.51 2.85
C ILE A 119 14.76 -17.95 3.09
N VAL A 120 14.73 -18.33 4.36
CA VAL A 120 14.13 -19.58 4.80
C VAL A 120 12.69 -19.28 5.19
N THR A 121 11.75 -20.00 4.62
CA THR A 121 10.33 -19.83 4.91
C THR A 121 9.91 -20.66 6.11
N GLY A 122 8.97 -20.14 6.90
CA GLY A 122 8.26 -20.90 7.93
C GLY A 122 6.95 -21.49 7.41
N PRO A 123 6.33 -22.39 8.17
CA PRO A 123 4.96 -22.84 7.90
C PRO A 123 3.99 -21.68 7.91
N GLY A 124 3.04 -21.64 6.96
CA GLY A 124 2.02 -20.60 6.90
C GLY A 124 2.51 -19.23 6.37
N GLU A 125 3.70 -19.17 5.78
CA GLU A 125 4.22 -17.90 5.25
C GLU A 125 3.74 -17.65 3.82
N SER A 126 3.03 -16.54 3.60
CA SER A 126 2.51 -16.19 2.29
C SER A 126 3.62 -15.74 1.32
N ALA A 127 3.39 -15.94 0.03
CA ALA A 127 4.27 -15.45 -1.03
C ALA A 127 4.55 -13.95 -0.92
N PHE A 128 3.55 -13.16 -0.52
CA PHE A 128 3.70 -11.73 -0.29
C PHE A 128 4.68 -11.40 0.85
N SER A 129 4.61 -12.13 1.97
CA SER A 129 5.55 -11.96 3.09
C SER A 129 6.99 -12.24 2.67
N ILE A 130 7.20 -13.32 1.92
CA ILE A 130 8.51 -13.69 1.38
C ILE A 130 9.04 -12.62 0.41
N LEU A 131 8.18 -12.12 -0.49
CA LEU A 131 8.52 -11.02 -1.39
C LEU A 131 8.92 -9.75 -0.63
N ARG A 132 8.17 -9.38 0.40
CA ARG A 132 8.50 -8.23 1.26
C ARG A 132 9.89 -8.35 1.86
N ARG A 133 10.25 -9.53 2.36
CA ARG A 133 11.61 -9.78 2.90
C ARG A 133 12.68 -9.75 1.81
N ALA A 134 12.35 -10.23 0.60
CA ALA A 134 13.28 -10.26 -0.52
C ALA A 134 13.60 -8.87 -1.06
N VAL A 135 12.59 -8.00 -1.17
CA VAL A 135 12.74 -6.67 -1.78
C VAL A 135 13.06 -5.56 -0.77
N GLY A 136 12.82 -5.82 0.51
CA GLY A 136 13.11 -4.86 1.59
C GLY A 136 12.01 -3.82 1.83
N GLU A 137 12.18 -3.03 2.88
CA GLU A 137 11.26 -1.97 3.26
C GLU A 137 11.28 -0.81 2.25
N GLY A 138 10.16 -0.08 2.17
CA GLY A 138 10.04 1.11 1.32
C GLY A 138 9.74 0.83 -0.16
N ARG A 139 9.59 -0.44 -0.56
CA ARG A 139 9.14 -0.80 -1.91
C ARG A 139 7.66 -1.15 -1.92
N GLU A 140 6.98 -0.76 -2.99
CA GLU A 140 5.61 -1.17 -3.24
C GLU A 140 5.59 -2.46 -4.07
N ILE A 141 4.76 -3.40 -3.66
CA ILE A 141 4.44 -4.61 -4.40
C ILE A 141 3.00 -4.47 -4.87
N ALA A 142 2.80 -4.50 -6.18
CA ALA A 142 1.48 -4.32 -6.79
C ALA A 142 1.35 -5.17 -8.05
N VAL A 143 0.13 -5.49 -8.44
CA VAL A 143 -0.17 -5.97 -9.77
C VAL A 143 -0.64 -4.78 -10.60
N ARG A 144 0.03 -4.52 -11.73
CA ARG A 144 -0.31 -3.47 -12.69
C ARG A 144 -0.33 -4.07 -14.09
N ASP A 145 -1.37 -3.80 -14.84
CA ASP A 145 -1.54 -4.34 -16.20
C ASP A 145 -1.32 -5.86 -16.28
N GLY A 146 -1.80 -6.58 -15.24
CA GLY A 146 -1.68 -8.03 -15.12
C GLY A 146 -0.30 -8.57 -14.74
N ALA A 147 0.71 -7.70 -14.57
CA ALA A 147 2.06 -8.06 -14.15
C ALA A 147 2.34 -7.66 -12.71
N LEU A 148 3.11 -8.49 -11.99
CA LEU A 148 3.64 -8.11 -10.69
C LEU A 148 4.72 -7.05 -10.86
N THR A 149 4.55 -5.93 -10.17
CA THR A 149 5.54 -4.85 -10.15
C THR A 149 6.05 -4.64 -8.73
N VAL A 150 7.35 -4.43 -8.62
CA VAL A 150 7.98 -4.00 -7.38
C VAL A 150 8.71 -2.70 -7.68
N THR A 151 8.22 -1.62 -7.14
CA THR A 151 8.77 -0.29 -7.41
C THR A 151 9.32 0.33 -6.15
N LYS A 152 10.42 1.05 -6.28
CA LYS A 152 10.89 1.94 -5.22
C LYS A 152 9.91 3.11 -5.17
N GLY A 153 9.22 3.29 -4.05
CA GLY A 153 8.40 4.46 -3.85
C GLY A 153 9.20 5.73 -4.16
N GLY A 154 8.66 6.67 -4.93
CA GLY A 154 9.36 7.91 -5.19
C GLY A 154 9.43 8.38 -6.64
N GLY A 155 8.35 8.27 -7.38
CA GLY A 155 8.09 9.17 -8.51
C GLY A 155 8.03 10.62 -8.04
N GLY A 156 7.98 11.59 -8.95
CA GLY A 156 7.76 12.99 -8.60
C GLY A 156 6.52 13.14 -7.71
N ALA A 157 6.59 14.00 -6.72
CA ALA A 157 5.46 14.28 -5.87
C ALA A 157 4.39 15.07 -6.65
N VAL A 158 3.14 14.65 -6.54
CA VAL A 158 1.99 15.37 -7.12
C VAL A 158 1.56 16.46 -6.16
N PRO A 159 1.50 17.74 -6.56
CA PRO A 159 1.05 18.81 -5.68
C PRO A 159 -0.43 18.62 -5.33
N LEU A 160 -0.75 18.69 -4.04
CA LEU A 160 -2.14 18.71 -3.56
C LEU A 160 -2.70 20.13 -3.71
N SER A 161 -3.44 20.34 -4.80
CA SER A 161 -4.14 21.61 -5.05
C SER A 161 -5.24 21.86 -3.99
N PRO A 162 -5.21 23.03 -3.34
CA PRO A 162 -6.14 23.33 -2.23
C PRO A 162 -7.61 23.25 -2.59
N GLU A 163 -7.94 23.70 -3.79
CA GLU A 163 -9.31 23.76 -4.32
C GLU A 163 -9.90 22.36 -4.56
N ARG A 164 -9.07 21.33 -4.64
CA ARG A 164 -9.51 19.94 -4.81
C ARG A 164 -9.62 19.17 -3.51
N VAL A 165 -9.15 19.74 -2.39
CA VAL A 165 -9.18 19.09 -1.08
C VAL A 165 -10.54 19.30 -0.43
N LEU A 166 -11.23 18.20 -0.11
CA LEU A 166 -12.54 18.17 0.54
C LEU A 166 -12.41 18.04 2.05
N GLU A 167 -11.52 17.15 2.49
CA GLU A 167 -11.31 16.87 3.91
C GLU A 167 -9.82 16.60 4.19
N VAL A 168 -9.37 17.02 5.37
CA VAL A 168 -8.02 16.75 5.89
C VAL A 168 -8.08 16.38 7.36
N PHE A 169 -7.40 15.32 7.72
CA PHE A 169 -7.09 14.94 9.09
C PHE A 169 -5.61 14.67 9.23
N GLY A 170 -4.89 15.51 9.97
CA GLY A 170 -3.46 15.38 10.23
C GLY A 170 -3.18 14.84 11.63
N ARG A 171 -2.13 14.04 11.77
CA ARG A 171 -1.64 13.51 13.05
C ARG A 171 -0.12 13.51 13.07
N ALA A 172 0.45 14.15 14.10
CA ALA A 172 1.86 14.01 14.46
C ALA A 172 1.97 13.02 15.64
N SER A 173 2.95 12.13 15.63
CA SER A 173 3.12 11.12 16.68
C SER A 173 4.60 10.85 16.99
N MET A 174 4.90 10.75 18.28
CA MET A 174 6.18 10.26 18.79
C MET A 174 6.15 8.78 19.18
N GLY A 175 5.03 8.08 18.97
CA GLY A 175 4.84 6.70 19.44
C GLY A 175 5.90 5.70 18.95
N ASN A 176 6.44 5.92 17.74
CA ASN A 176 7.50 5.08 17.15
C ASN A 176 8.86 5.80 17.08
N MET A 177 8.99 6.94 17.76
CA MET A 177 10.22 7.71 17.78
C MET A 177 11.36 6.95 18.44
N VAL A 178 12.52 6.97 17.82
CA VAL A 178 13.78 6.46 18.35
C VAL A 178 14.84 7.53 18.12
N ASN A 179 15.17 8.31 19.14
CA ASN A 179 16.20 9.35 19.04
C ASN A 179 17.55 8.93 19.60
N ARG A 180 17.64 7.70 20.14
CA ARG A 180 18.88 7.03 20.48
C ARG A 180 18.80 5.55 20.14
N ALA A 181 19.79 5.03 19.43
CA ALA A 181 19.91 3.61 19.14
C ALA A 181 21.27 3.10 19.59
N VAL A 182 21.27 1.93 20.23
CA VAL A 182 22.48 1.27 20.74
C VAL A 182 22.54 -0.13 20.14
N VAL A 183 23.69 -0.47 19.53
CA VAL A 183 23.95 -1.82 19.03
C VAL A 183 24.85 -2.58 20.01
N THR A 184 24.40 -3.77 20.41
CA THR A 184 25.11 -4.60 21.38
C THR A 184 25.61 -5.91 20.77
N GLY A 185 26.75 -6.37 21.25
CA GLY A 185 27.29 -7.71 20.97
C GLY A 185 26.61 -8.79 21.84
N ARG A 186 26.96 -10.06 21.60
CA ARG A 186 26.40 -11.22 22.33
C ARG A 186 26.58 -11.17 23.83
N ASN A 187 27.63 -10.49 24.31
CA ASN A 187 27.94 -10.33 25.74
C ASN A 187 27.34 -9.04 26.35
N GLY A 188 26.43 -8.37 25.67
CA GLY A 188 25.83 -7.11 26.10
C GLY A 188 26.73 -5.88 25.95
N ARG A 189 27.98 -6.03 25.46
CA ARG A 189 28.90 -4.91 25.24
C ARG A 189 28.35 -4.00 24.13
N ILE A 190 28.33 -2.69 24.37
CA ILE A 190 27.99 -1.69 23.36
C ILE A 190 29.07 -1.65 22.29
N LEU A 191 28.67 -1.87 21.04
CA LEU A 191 29.53 -1.85 19.85
C LEU A 191 29.43 -0.52 19.12
N ALA A 192 28.25 0.09 19.08
CA ALA A 192 28.00 1.39 18.49
C ALA A 192 26.77 2.05 19.10
N ALA A 193 26.70 3.37 19.03
CA ALA A 193 25.51 4.13 19.36
C ALA A 193 25.37 5.31 18.38
N ALA A 194 24.12 5.64 18.07
CA ALA A 194 23.75 6.85 17.34
C ALA A 194 22.63 7.58 18.07
N GLN A 195 22.63 8.91 18.03
CA GLN A 195 21.58 9.71 18.66
C GLN A 195 21.36 11.03 17.92
N ASN A 196 20.14 11.54 18.04
CA ASN A 196 19.78 12.90 17.65
C ASN A 196 19.65 13.76 18.91
N THR A 197 20.65 14.61 19.17
CA THR A 197 20.71 15.40 20.39
C THR A 197 19.60 16.46 20.42
N GLY A 198 19.24 17.05 19.27
CA GLY A 198 18.16 18.02 19.18
C GLY A 198 16.81 17.42 19.59
N ASP A 199 16.48 16.23 19.06
CA ASP A 199 15.26 15.53 19.41
C ASP A 199 15.24 15.08 20.88
N ILE A 200 16.41 14.69 21.44
CA ILE A 200 16.52 14.34 22.87
C ILE A 200 16.25 15.55 23.76
N THR A 201 16.78 16.71 23.38
CA THR A 201 16.55 17.95 24.13
C THR A 201 15.10 18.39 24.07
N ALA A 202 14.45 18.26 22.94
CA ALA A 202 13.06 18.71 22.73
C ALA A 202 12.02 17.74 23.31
N CYS A 203 12.25 16.43 23.23
CA CYS A 203 11.22 15.41 23.50
C CYS A 203 11.60 14.40 24.60
N GLY A 204 12.82 14.49 25.16
CA GLY A 204 13.36 13.46 26.03
C GLY A 204 13.97 12.30 25.25
N ARG A 205 14.51 11.30 25.96
CA ARG A 205 15.22 10.18 25.36
C ARG A 205 14.32 8.97 25.11
N PHE A 206 14.19 8.57 23.85
CA PHE A 206 13.55 7.34 23.38
C PHE A 206 14.62 6.41 22.81
N GLN A 207 15.03 5.41 23.59
CA GLN A 207 16.14 4.54 23.24
C GLN A 207 15.68 3.17 22.77
N ARG A 208 16.33 2.68 21.70
CA ARG A 208 16.22 1.31 21.21
C ARG A 208 17.57 0.59 21.32
N VAL A 209 17.54 -0.65 21.82
CA VAL A 209 18.71 -1.53 21.84
C VAL A 209 18.53 -2.63 20.81
N ILE A 210 19.55 -2.89 19.98
CA ILE A 210 19.53 -3.86 18.87
C ILE A 210 20.75 -4.77 18.96
N GLY A 211 20.58 -6.05 18.66
CA GLY A 211 21.69 -6.98 18.47
C GLY A 211 22.45 -6.73 17.18
N LYS A 212 23.74 -7.00 17.18
CA LYS A 212 24.58 -6.87 15.98
C LYS A 212 24.14 -7.86 14.89
N SER A 213 23.88 -7.36 13.67
CA SER A 213 23.60 -8.18 12.48
C SER A 213 24.40 -7.74 11.22
N GLY A 214 25.24 -6.72 11.34
CA GLY A 214 26.05 -6.15 10.25
C GLY A 214 27.03 -5.12 10.78
N ASP A 215 27.29 -4.05 10.03
CA ASP A 215 28.06 -2.91 10.53
C ASP A 215 27.30 -2.21 11.67
N PRO A 216 27.84 -2.19 12.90
CA PRO A 216 27.12 -1.68 14.07
C PRO A 216 26.79 -0.18 13.95
N GLN A 217 27.66 0.61 13.33
CA GLN A 217 27.46 2.06 13.21
C GLN A 217 26.33 2.38 12.21
N ALA A 218 26.32 1.69 11.06
CA ALA A 218 25.27 1.82 10.08
C ALA A 218 23.92 1.37 10.66
N GLN A 219 23.89 0.25 11.42
CA GLN A 219 22.69 -0.24 12.09
C GLN A 219 22.14 0.77 13.12
N ALA A 220 23.02 1.36 13.95
CA ALA A 220 22.60 2.35 14.94
C ALA A 220 21.96 3.57 14.26
N LYS A 221 22.59 4.09 13.18
CA LYS A 221 22.03 5.22 12.41
C LYS A 221 20.70 4.87 11.76
N ALA A 222 20.58 3.71 11.12
CA ALA A 222 19.35 3.25 10.45
C ALA A 222 18.18 2.99 11.42
N ALA A 223 18.46 2.77 12.70
CA ALA A 223 17.45 2.56 13.71
C ALA A 223 16.86 3.84 14.30
N LEU A 224 17.45 5.00 14.04
CA LEU A 224 16.87 6.28 14.44
C LEU A 224 15.59 6.55 13.63
N ARG A 225 14.56 6.96 14.34
CA ARG A 225 13.25 7.33 13.78
C ARG A 225 12.81 8.64 14.37
N ARG A 226 12.48 9.60 13.53
CA ARG A 226 11.92 10.90 13.92
C ARG A 226 10.44 10.76 14.24
N ARG A 227 9.83 11.86 14.64
CA ARG A 227 8.36 11.97 14.74
C ARG A 227 7.73 11.60 13.41
N SER A 228 6.68 10.79 13.44
CA SER A 228 5.92 10.46 12.25
C SER A 228 4.79 11.46 12.05
N LEU A 229 4.63 11.88 10.82
CA LEU A 229 3.47 12.63 10.36
C LEU A 229 2.61 11.69 9.52
N SER A 230 1.34 11.63 9.84
CA SER A 230 0.36 10.88 9.04
C SER A 230 -0.84 11.77 8.78
N ALA A 231 -1.47 11.61 7.63
CA ALA A 231 -2.68 12.32 7.31
C ALA A 231 -3.64 11.43 6.53
N ARG A 232 -4.92 11.72 6.68
CA ARG A 232 -5.96 11.28 5.75
C ARG A 232 -6.46 12.50 5.01
N VAL A 233 -6.44 12.42 3.69
CA VAL A 233 -6.87 13.52 2.82
C VAL A 233 -7.87 12.98 1.83
N THR A 234 -9.03 13.62 1.72
CA THR A 234 -10.01 13.32 0.68
C THR A 234 -10.00 14.47 -0.32
N VAL A 235 -9.84 14.13 -1.59
CA VAL A 235 -9.82 15.10 -2.70
C VAL A 235 -10.89 14.76 -3.74
N LEU A 236 -11.20 15.71 -4.63
CA LEU A 236 -11.93 15.39 -5.86
C LEU A 236 -11.18 14.32 -6.65
N GLY A 237 -11.93 13.42 -7.29
CA GLY A 237 -11.40 12.21 -7.88
C GLY A 237 -10.19 12.41 -8.79
N ASP A 238 -9.15 11.62 -8.54
CA ASP A 238 -7.93 11.63 -9.32
C ASP A 238 -7.27 10.24 -9.32
N LEU A 239 -7.36 9.56 -10.45
CA LEU A 239 -6.81 8.20 -10.62
C LEU A 239 -5.28 8.16 -10.62
N SER A 240 -4.60 9.29 -10.72
CA SER A 240 -3.13 9.34 -10.62
C SER A 240 -2.63 9.18 -9.20
N LEU A 241 -3.46 9.53 -8.21
CA LEU A 241 -3.15 9.46 -6.78
C LEU A 241 -3.33 8.02 -6.27
N ARG A 242 -2.24 7.24 -6.28
CA ARG A 242 -2.26 5.82 -5.94
C ARG A 242 -1.26 5.49 -4.84
N CYS A 243 -1.52 4.42 -4.11
CA CYS A 243 -0.57 3.82 -3.17
C CYS A 243 0.79 3.61 -3.83
N GLY A 244 1.87 3.95 -3.12
CA GLY A 244 3.25 3.96 -3.63
C GLY A 244 3.66 5.24 -4.37
N GLY A 245 2.72 6.12 -4.70
CA GLY A 245 3.00 7.47 -5.18
C GLY A 245 3.37 8.43 -4.05
N ARG A 246 3.62 9.69 -4.42
CA ARG A 246 3.92 10.77 -3.49
C ARG A 246 3.06 11.99 -3.76
N VAL A 247 2.75 12.71 -2.71
CA VAL A 247 2.10 14.02 -2.79
C VAL A 247 2.93 15.07 -2.05
N GLU A 248 2.89 16.28 -2.57
CA GLU A 248 3.45 17.44 -1.92
C GLU A 248 2.32 18.31 -1.37
N ALA A 249 2.37 18.62 -0.08
CA ALA A 249 1.37 19.42 0.60
C ALA A 249 2.03 20.62 1.29
N HIS A 250 1.46 21.80 1.07
CA HIS A 250 1.85 23.05 1.73
C HIS A 250 0.64 23.60 2.49
N ARG A 251 0.36 23.02 3.66
CA ARG A 251 -0.79 23.35 4.50
C ARG A 251 -0.41 23.34 5.99
N PRO A 252 0.41 24.32 6.44
CA PRO A 252 0.88 24.37 7.82
C PRO A 252 -0.27 24.44 8.84
N GLN A 253 -1.39 25.06 8.50
CA GLN A 253 -2.59 25.13 9.36
C GLN A 253 -3.22 23.76 9.64
N TRP A 254 -2.90 22.72 8.83
CA TRP A 254 -3.34 21.34 9.03
C TRP A 254 -2.18 20.41 9.44
N GLY A 255 -1.02 20.99 9.73
CA GLY A 255 0.20 20.23 10.06
C GLY A 255 0.75 19.44 8.87
N LEU A 256 0.44 19.86 7.64
CA LEU A 256 0.92 19.21 6.41
C LEU A 256 1.87 20.16 5.69
N GLU A 257 3.17 19.86 5.81
CA GLU A 257 4.24 20.63 5.16
C GLU A 257 5.29 19.67 4.63
N GLY A 258 5.45 19.63 3.31
CA GLY A 258 6.45 18.81 2.63
C GLY A 258 5.89 17.66 1.81
N VAL A 259 6.72 16.63 1.60
CA VAL A 259 6.42 15.47 0.75
C VAL A 259 6.00 14.27 1.59
N TYR A 260 4.91 13.63 1.19
CA TYR A 260 4.33 12.48 1.85
C TYR A 260 4.23 11.29 0.90
N ASP A 261 4.53 10.11 1.40
CA ASP A 261 4.24 8.85 0.71
C ASP A 261 2.75 8.51 0.83
N ILE A 262 2.13 8.08 -0.26
CA ILE A 262 0.76 7.53 -0.24
C ILE A 262 0.85 6.08 0.19
N THR A 263 0.39 5.77 1.40
CA THR A 263 0.41 4.41 1.97
C THR A 263 -0.87 3.64 1.71
N ALA A 264 -1.97 4.34 1.44
CA ALA A 264 -3.22 3.75 0.97
C ALA A 264 -3.97 4.76 0.13
N HIS A 265 -4.80 4.25 -0.78
CA HIS A 265 -5.76 5.05 -1.52
C HIS A 265 -7.09 4.31 -1.61
N GLU A 266 -8.18 5.08 -1.73
CA GLU A 266 -9.50 4.61 -2.10
C GLU A 266 -10.11 5.59 -3.09
N HIS A 267 -10.39 5.12 -4.30
CA HIS A 267 -11.19 5.81 -5.30
C HIS A 267 -12.64 5.41 -5.11
N ARG A 268 -13.54 6.39 -4.99
CA ARG A 268 -14.96 6.17 -4.72
C ARG A 268 -15.82 6.93 -5.70
N TRP A 269 -16.69 6.21 -6.37
CA TRP A 269 -17.76 6.75 -7.21
C TRP A 269 -19.08 6.43 -6.53
N GLU A 270 -19.80 7.46 -6.14
CA GLU A 270 -21.07 7.32 -5.45
C GLU A 270 -21.94 8.54 -5.73
N LYS A 271 -23.23 8.32 -6.05
CA LYS A 271 -24.21 9.41 -6.31
C LYS A 271 -23.72 10.44 -7.34
N GLY A 272 -23.00 10.01 -8.37
CA GLY A 272 -22.46 10.86 -9.41
C GLY A 272 -21.21 11.66 -9.00
N VAL A 273 -20.69 11.46 -7.80
CA VAL A 273 -19.48 12.14 -7.31
C VAL A 273 -18.31 11.16 -7.31
N PHE A 274 -17.17 11.58 -7.87
CA PHE A 274 -15.92 10.86 -7.81
C PHE A 274 -14.98 11.53 -6.80
N THR A 275 -14.52 10.77 -5.81
CA THR A 275 -13.57 11.22 -4.79
C THR A 275 -12.40 10.24 -4.68
N THR A 276 -11.28 10.74 -4.17
CA THR A 276 -10.09 9.95 -3.83
C THR A 276 -9.68 10.25 -2.40
N SER A 277 -9.69 9.23 -1.55
CA SER A 277 -9.20 9.29 -0.18
C SER A 277 -7.79 8.69 -0.10
N LEU A 278 -6.89 9.42 0.54
CA LEU A 278 -5.48 9.05 0.68
C LEU A 278 -5.11 8.88 2.14
N SER A 279 -4.34 7.85 2.45
CA SER A 279 -3.56 7.80 3.69
C SER A 279 -2.12 8.19 3.36
N LEU A 280 -1.62 9.20 4.03
CA LEU A 280 -0.31 9.80 3.81
C LEU A 280 0.60 9.52 5.00
N GLU A 281 1.86 9.26 4.73
CA GLU A 281 2.89 9.09 5.74
C GLU A 281 4.15 9.85 5.35
N GLY A 282 4.70 10.59 6.30
CA GLY A 282 5.92 11.35 6.15
C GLY A 282 6.68 11.42 7.46
N VAL A 283 7.88 11.96 7.39
CA VAL A 283 8.71 12.24 8.55
C VAL A 283 8.90 13.73 8.64
N GLU A 284 8.71 14.30 9.81
CA GLU A 284 8.96 15.72 10.05
C GLU A 284 10.41 16.05 9.70
N GLY A 285 10.61 17.04 8.82
CA GLY A 285 11.88 17.44 8.22
C GLY A 285 12.89 18.03 9.21
#